data_19b19345143ab4a4087e16ecb18ee2c2
#
_entry.id   19b19345143ab4a4087e16ecb18ee2c2
#
_cell.length_a   1.000
_cell.length_b   1.000
_cell.length_c   1.000
_cell.angle_alpha   90.00
_cell.angle_beta   90.00
_cell.angle_gamma   90.00
#
_symmetry.space_group_name_H-M   'P 1'
#
loop_
_entity.id
_entity.type
_entity.pdbx_description
1 polymer ?
#
loop_
_entity_poly.entity_id
_entity_poly.type
_entity_poly.pdbx_seq_one_letter_code
_entity_poly.pdbx_strand_id
1 'polypeptide(L)'
;LLGESEERIKKARGTRQRHERQQLHDFMIFSVHTGMRVNEVLATKYRDCKIKKNKKEGLLLVIQNVSGKNDIREVIGLVGAVKVYERLKERNIHEPNDLLFPQHHRDQLNTLLKEAGMKTDTLGNIRNARSFRSTYIMFRLRWGTPIKTIATNCGNSSHVIDKYYAKYITPKDLEEQL
;
A
#
# COMPACT_ATOMS: atom_id res chain seq x y z
N LEU A 1 -8.91 10.59 -2.29
CA LEU A 1 -8.72 9.59 -3.35
C LEU A 1 -9.52 8.31 -3.09
N LEU A 2 -9.49 7.75 -1.87
CA LEU A 2 -10.25 6.53 -1.56
C LEU A 2 -11.76 6.75 -1.68
N GLY A 3 -12.30 7.87 -1.18
CA GLY A 3 -13.72 8.22 -1.34
C GLY A 3 -14.13 8.33 -2.81
N GLU A 4 -13.32 8.99 -3.66
CA GLU A 4 -13.56 9.04 -5.10
C GLU A 4 -13.55 7.64 -5.74
N SER A 5 -12.66 6.77 -5.27
CA SER A 5 -12.62 5.38 -5.74
C SER A 5 -13.89 4.61 -5.38
N GLU A 6 -14.41 4.79 -4.17
CA GLU A 6 -15.68 4.19 -3.71
C GLU A 6 -16.86 4.69 -4.53
N GLU A 7 -16.96 5.99 -4.80
CA GLU A 7 -18.00 6.55 -5.67
C GLU A 7 -17.92 5.99 -7.10
N ARG A 8 -16.72 5.82 -7.64
CA ARG A 8 -16.55 5.17 -8.94
C ARG A 8 -17.00 3.71 -8.96
N ILE A 9 -16.79 2.96 -7.85
CA ILE A 9 -17.30 1.59 -7.72
C ILE A 9 -18.83 1.59 -7.75
N LYS A 10 -19.49 2.48 -7.00
CA LYS A 10 -20.95 2.62 -6.99
C LYS A 10 -21.52 2.95 -8.38
N LYS A 11 -20.84 3.82 -9.14
CA LYS A 11 -21.21 4.25 -10.49
C LYS A 11 -20.79 3.26 -11.60
N ALA A 12 -20.37 2.04 -11.28
CA ALA A 12 -19.99 1.05 -12.29
C ALA A 12 -21.22 0.53 -13.05
N ARG A 13 -21.13 0.55 -14.39
CA ARG A 13 -22.22 0.17 -15.30
C ARG A 13 -22.40 -1.34 -15.49
N GLY A 14 -21.50 -2.17 -14.94
CA GLY A 14 -21.57 -3.63 -15.05
C GLY A 14 -20.60 -4.33 -14.11
N THR A 15 -20.74 -5.65 -13.99
CA THR A 15 -19.98 -6.50 -13.06
C THR A 15 -18.47 -6.44 -13.30
N ARG A 16 -18.04 -6.52 -14.57
CA ARG A 16 -16.61 -6.42 -14.94
C ARG A 16 -16.00 -5.09 -14.50
N GLN A 17 -16.64 -3.96 -14.86
CA GLN A 17 -16.13 -2.64 -14.51
C GLN A 17 -16.11 -2.43 -12.98
N ARG A 18 -17.13 -2.95 -12.28
CA ARG A 18 -17.15 -2.91 -10.81
C ARG A 18 -15.99 -3.70 -10.23
N HIS A 19 -15.73 -4.90 -10.70
CA HIS A 19 -14.61 -5.73 -10.25
C HIS A 19 -13.26 -5.04 -10.49
N GLU A 20 -13.01 -4.49 -11.67
CA GLU A 20 -11.77 -3.77 -11.98
C GLU A 20 -11.55 -2.55 -11.07
N ARG A 21 -12.62 -1.80 -10.76
CA ARG A 21 -12.57 -0.66 -9.84
C ARG A 21 -12.34 -1.09 -8.39
N GLN A 22 -12.93 -2.19 -7.97
CA GLN A 22 -12.67 -2.79 -6.66
C GLN A 22 -11.23 -3.28 -6.54
N GLN A 23 -10.68 -3.89 -7.58
CA GLN A 23 -9.27 -4.30 -7.61
C GLN A 23 -8.33 -3.10 -7.47
N LEU A 24 -8.57 -2.01 -8.17
CA LEU A 24 -7.78 -0.78 -8.00
C LEU A 24 -7.91 -0.22 -6.58
N HIS A 25 -9.11 -0.16 -6.02
CA HIS A 25 -9.34 0.32 -4.66
C HIS A 25 -8.56 -0.50 -3.64
N ASP A 26 -8.65 -1.81 -3.71
CA ASP A 26 -7.91 -2.73 -2.85
C ASP A 26 -6.39 -2.63 -3.05
N PHE A 27 -5.92 -2.49 -4.29
CA PHE A 27 -4.51 -2.27 -4.60
C PHE A 27 -3.96 -0.99 -3.93
N MET A 28 -4.72 0.10 -3.93
CA MET A 28 -4.34 1.35 -3.26
C MET A 28 -4.22 1.17 -1.75
N ILE A 29 -5.23 0.57 -1.10
CA ILE A 29 -5.21 0.33 0.35
C ILE A 29 -4.07 -0.61 0.71
N PHE A 30 -3.91 -1.71 0.00
CA PHE A 30 -2.84 -2.68 0.24
C PHE A 30 -1.46 -2.02 0.14
N SER A 31 -1.23 -1.22 -0.90
CA SER A 31 0.04 -0.52 -1.12
C SER A 31 0.37 0.48 0.00
N VAL A 32 -0.62 1.26 0.48
CA VAL A 32 -0.44 2.21 1.59
C VAL A 32 -0.23 1.51 2.92
N HIS A 33 -0.77 0.29 3.12
CA HIS A 33 -0.65 -0.44 4.37
C HIS A 33 0.54 -1.41 4.42
N THR A 34 1.24 -1.64 3.32
CA THR A 34 2.44 -2.50 3.26
C THR A 34 3.73 -1.73 3.02
N GLY A 35 3.67 -0.60 2.34
CA GLY A 35 4.83 0.18 1.92
C GLY A 35 5.69 -0.52 0.86
N MET A 36 5.20 -1.59 0.22
CA MET A 36 5.90 -2.34 -0.82
C MET A 36 6.08 -1.52 -2.11
N ARG A 37 7.06 -1.91 -2.93
CA ARG A 37 7.17 -1.40 -4.30
C ARG A 37 6.04 -1.95 -5.15
N VAL A 38 5.64 -1.22 -6.18
CA VAL A 38 4.54 -1.62 -7.09
C VAL A 38 4.74 -3.02 -7.65
N ASN A 39 5.94 -3.33 -8.14
CA ASN A 39 6.25 -4.64 -8.71
C ASN A 39 6.21 -5.76 -7.65
N GLU A 40 6.58 -5.46 -6.40
CA GLU A 40 6.48 -6.40 -5.28
C GLU A 40 5.01 -6.71 -4.95
N VAL A 41 4.15 -5.69 -4.93
CA VAL A 41 2.70 -5.87 -4.72
C VAL A 41 2.10 -6.73 -5.83
N LEU A 42 2.44 -6.44 -7.09
CA LEU A 42 1.93 -7.19 -8.25
C LEU A 42 2.46 -8.63 -8.33
N ALA A 43 3.60 -8.93 -7.70
CA ALA A 43 4.17 -10.28 -7.63
C ALA A 43 3.67 -11.10 -6.41
N THR A 44 2.90 -10.47 -5.50
CA THR A 44 2.42 -11.14 -4.27
C THR A 44 1.36 -12.19 -4.58
N LYS A 45 1.55 -13.40 -4.06
CA LYS A 45 0.65 -14.54 -4.21
C LYS A 45 -0.15 -14.81 -2.93
N TYR A 46 -1.30 -15.47 -3.06
CA TYR A 46 -2.11 -15.84 -1.90
C TYR A 46 -1.34 -16.69 -0.89
N ARG A 47 -0.52 -17.65 -1.33
CA ARG A 47 0.29 -18.52 -0.46
C ARG A 47 1.33 -17.78 0.38
N ASP A 48 1.78 -16.60 -0.09
CA ASP A 48 2.82 -15.83 0.59
C ASP A 48 2.26 -15.00 1.75
N CYS A 49 0.94 -14.92 1.89
CA CYS A 49 0.24 -14.09 2.87
C CYS A 49 -0.30 -14.90 4.04
N LYS A 50 0.02 -14.48 5.27
CA LYS A 50 -0.47 -15.08 6.52
C LYS A 50 -0.93 -13.99 7.49
N ILE A 51 -2.14 -14.12 8.04
CA ILE A 51 -2.61 -13.22 9.09
C ILE A 51 -2.03 -13.68 10.43
N LYS A 52 -1.42 -12.73 11.16
CA LYS A 52 -0.90 -12.95 12.52
C LYS A 52 -1.52 -11.96 13.50
N LYS A 53 -1.76 -12.40 14.72
CA LYS A 53 -2.20 -11.55 15.82
C LYS A 53 -0.99 -10.92 16.49
N ASN A 54 -1.02 -9.61 16.70
CA ASN A 54 0.00 -8.85 17.40
C ASN A 54 -0.63 -8.14 18.60
N LYS A 55 0.03 -8.16 19.77
CA LYS A 55 -0.53 -7.57 21.00
C LYS A 55 -0.70 -6.05 20.93
N LYS A 56 0.18 -5.36 20.21
CA LYS A 56 0.22 -3.89 20.12
C LYS A 56 -0.61 -3.38 18.94
N GLU A 57 -0.45 -3.99 17.77
CA GLU A 57 -1.00 -3.50 16.50
C GLU A 57 -2.29 -4.23 16.08
N GLY A 58 -2.74 -5.23 16.85
CA GLY A 58 -3.90 -6.05 16.50
C GLY A 58 -3.59 -7.10 15.43
N LEU A 59 -4.33 -7.12 14.32
CA LEU A 59 -4.08 -8.04 13.21
C LEU A 59 -3.07 -7.45 12.23
N LEU A 60 -2.10 -8.25 11.84
CA LEU A 60 -1.06 -7.93 10.86
C LEU A 60 -1.07 -8.96 9.72
N LEU A 61 -0.74 -8.52 8.52
CA LEU A 61 -0.51 -9.39 7.37
C LEU A 61 0.98 -9.61 7.19
N VAL A 62 1.43 -10.84 7.38
CA VAL A 62 2.81 -11.24 7.10
C VAL A 62 2.88 -11.69 5.66
N ILE A 63 3.70 -11.02 4.84
CA ILE A 63 3.92 -11.32 3.43
C ILE A 63 5.34 -11.85 3.30
N GLN A 64 5.47 -13.13 2.97
CA GLN A 64 6.75 -13.83 2.80
C GLN A 64 7.24 -13.75 1.36
N ASN A 65 8.51 -14.08 1.13
CA ASN A 65 9.13 -14.20 -0.20
C ASN A 65 9.06 -12.92 -1.05
N VAL A 66 9.01 -11.74 -0.43
CA VAL A 66 9.00 -10.48 -1.17
C VAL A 66 10.39 -10.25 -1.78
N SER A 67 10.47 -10.44 -3.10
CA SER A 67 11.72 -10.26 -3.87
C SER A 67 12.02 -8.78 -4.05
N GLY A 68 13.06 -8.31 -3.38
CA GLY A 68 13.65 -6.99 -3.54
C GLY A 68 14.64 -6.92 -4.70
N LYS A 69 15.42 -5.83 -4.79
CA LYS A 69 16.45 -5.66 -5.82
C LYS A 69 17.63 -6.64 -5.61
N ASN A 70 18.01 -6.88 -4.35
CA ASN A 70 19.21 -7.63 -3.98
C ASN A 70 18.94 -8.78 -2.99
N ASP A 71 17.71 -8.87 -2.44
CA ASP A 71 17.36 -9.80 -1.36
C ASP A 71 15.89 -10.23 -1.41
N ILE A 72 15.60 -11.30 -0.68
CA ILE A 72 14.23 -11.73 -0.37
C ILE A 72 13.97 -11.38 1.08
N ARG A 73 12.83 -10.74 1.36
CA ARG A 73 12.45 -10.35 2.72
C ARG A 73 11.01 -10.69 3.06
N GLU A 74 10.70 -10.61 4.33
CA GLU A 74 9.34 -10.59 4.85
C GLU A 74 8.87 -9.12 4.96
N VAL A 75 7.60 -8.86 4.66
CA VAL A 75 6.96 -7.56 4.82
C VAL A 75 5.79 -7.69 5.78
N ILE A 76 5.67 -6.74 6.70
CA ILE A 76 4.54 -6.65 7.62
C ILE A 76 3.56 -5.58 7.11
N GLY A 77 2.39 -6.03 6.71
CA GLY A 77 1.26 -5.17 6.37
C GLY A 77 0.38 -4.89 7.59
N LEU A 78 -0.08 -3.65 7.70
CA LEU A 78 -0.97 -3.18 8.76
C LEU A 78 -2.41 -3.71 8.55
N VAL A 79 -3.30 -3.43 9.50
CA VAL A 79 -4.70 -3.90 9.52
C VAL A 79 -5.47 -3.65 8.20
N GLY A 80 -5.19 -2.56 7.49
CA GLY A 80 -5.81 -2.30 6.18
C GLY A 80 -5.41 -3.33 5.13
N ALA A 81 -4.16 -3.83 5.16
CA ALA A 81 -3.73 -4.92 4.27
C ALA A 81 -4.39 -6.25 4.63
N VAL A 82 -4.64 -6.51 5.93
CA VAL A 82 -5.42 -7.68 6.38
C VAL A 82 -6.82 -7.64 5.79
N LYS A 83 -7.54 -6.53 5.97
CA LYS A 83 -8.90 -6.34 5.45
C LYS A 83 -8.98 -6.51 3.93
N VAL A 84 -7.99 -6.03 3.20
CA VAL A 84 -7.91 -6.23 1.74
C VAL A 84 -7.71 -7.70 1.41
N TYR A 85 -6.78 -8.38 2.09
CA TYR A 85 -6.51 -9.79 1.85
C TYR A 85 -7.75 -10.67 2.11
N GLU A 86 -8.49 -10.42 3.20
CA GLU A 86 -9.75 -11.10 3.50
C GLU A 86 -10.78 -10.86 2.40
N ARG A 87 -11.02 -9.60 1.98
CA ARG A 87 -11.95 -9.28 0.88
C ARG A 87 -11.57 -9.94 -0.45
N LEU A 88 -10.27 -10.01 -0.77
CA LEU A 88 -9.82 -10.67 -1.98
C LEU A 88 -10.10 -12.18 -1.94
N LYS A 89 -9.88 -12.82 -0.78
CA LYS A 89 -10.21 -14.25 -0.58
C LYS A 89 -11.71 -14.54 -0.72
N GLU A 90 -12.55 -13.67 -0.19
CA GLU A 90 -14.00 -13.84 -0.26
C GLU A 90 -14.55 -13.58 -1.67
N ARG A 91 -13.98 -12.58 -2.36
CA ARG A 91 -14.49 -12.15 -3.69
C ARG A 91 -13.99 -13.00 -4.84
N ASN A 92 -12.79 -13.53 -4.76
CA ASN A 92 -12.13 -14.20 -5.87
C ASN A 92 -12.05 -15.72 -5.62
N ILE A 93 -12.37 -16.51 -6.62
CA ILE A 93 -11.93 -17.91 -6.68
C ILE A 93 -10.43 -17.85 -6.95
N HIS A 94 -9.61 -18.52 -6.14
CA HIS A 94 -8.16 -18.44 -6.23
C HIS A 94 -7.48 -19.74 -5.82
N GLU A 95 -6.35 -20.01 -6.46
CA GLU A 95 -5.40 -21.03 -6.07
C GLU A 95 -4.22 -20.41 -5.26
N PRO A 96 -3.49 -21.18 -4.46
CA PRO A 96 -2.39 -20.66 -3.65
C PRO A 96 -1.33 -19.89 -4.45
N ASN A 97 -1.12 -20.24 -5.71
CA ASN A 97 -0.14 -19.61 -6.60
C ASN A 97 -0.63 -18.40 -7.35
N ASP A 98 -1.92 -18.07 -7.26
CA ASP A 98 -2.48 -16.92 -7.95
C ASP A 98 -2.01 -15.61 -7.33
N LEU A 99 -1.94 -14.57 -8.16
CA LEU A 99 -1.56 -13.24 -7.74
C LEU A 99 -2.74 -12.55 -7.04
N LEU A 100 -2.48 -11.80 -5.97
CA LEU A 100 -3.50 -10.96 -5.33
C LEU A 100 -4.03 -9.90 -6.29
N PHE A 101 -3.15 -9.34 -7.13
CA PHE A 101 -3.45 -8.28 -8.09
C PHE A 101 -2.91 -8.68 -9.47
N PRO A 102 -3.67 -9.46 -10.26
CA PRO A 102 -3.20 -9.99 -11.54
C PRO A 102 -3.09 -8.94 -12.65
N GLN A 103 -3.63 -7.74 -12.43
CA GLN A 103 -3.67 -6.68 -13.43
C GLN A 103 -2.87 -5.44 -13.01
N HIS A 104 -2.26 -4.77 -13.99
CA HIS A 104 -1.68 -3.44 -13.82
C HIS A 104 -2.78 -2.38 -13.78
N HIS A 105 -2.83 -1.59 -12.69
CA HIS A 105 -3.83 -0.54 -12.49
C HIS A 105 -3.36 0.85 -12.91
N ARG A 106 -2.29 0.95 -13.72
CA ARG A 106 -1.62 2.23 -14.03
C ARG A 106 -2.58 3.26 -14.65
N ASP A 107 -3.30 2.88 -15.69
CA ASP A 107 -4.14 3.81 -16.45
C ASP A 107 -5.40 4.17 -15.67
N GLN A 108 -6.01 3.20 -15.02
CA GLN A 108 -7.16 3.43 -14.13
C GLN A 108 -6.80 4.34 -12.95
N LEU A 109 -5.61 4.16 -12.34
CA LEU A 109 -5.11 5.04 -11.29
C LEU A 109 -4.83 6.46 -11.82
N ASN A 110 -4.23 6.58 -12.99
CA ASN A 110 -3.99 7.89 -13.61
C ASN A 110 -5.29 8.64 -13.87
N THR A 111 -6.31 7.95 -14.38
CA THR A 111 -7.66 8.51 -14.59
C THR A 111 -8.26 8.96 -13.26
N LEU A 112 -8.26 8.11 -12.24
CA LEU A 112 -8.78 8.43 -10.90
C LEU A 112 -8.05 9.65 -10.29
N LEU A 113 -6.72 9.72 -10.39
CA LEU A 113 -5.94 10.85 -9.88
C LEU A 113 -6.26 12.16 -10.59
N LYS A 114 -6.53 12.12 -11.90
CA LYS A 114 -6.96 13.29 -12.68
C LYS A 114 -8.35 13.76 -12.29
N GLU A 115 -9.32 12.84 -12.23
CA GLU A 115 -10.71 13.14 -11.85
C GLU A 115 -10.80 13.69 -10.42
N ALA A 116 -9.99 13.19 -9.50
CA ALA A 116 -9.91 13.68 -8.13
C ALA A 116 -9.10 15.00 -7.96
N GLY A 117 -8.58 15.59 -9.05
CA GLY A 117 -7.71 16.77 -8.96
C GLY A 117 -6.39 16.52 -8.20
N MET A 118 -5.98 15.25 -8.07
CA MET A 118 -4.83 14.83 -7.25
C MET A 118 -3.63 14.34 -8.08
N LYS A 119 -3.60 14.62 -9.39
CA LYS A 119 -2.55 14.12 -10.27
C LYS A 119 -1.18 14.73 -9.99
N THR A 120 -1.16 15.96 -9.52
CA THR A 120 0.04 16.68 -9.08
C THR A 120 -0.06 17.06 -7.61
N ASP A 121 1.07 17.23 -6.94
CA ASP A 121 1.13 17.84 -5.62
C ASP A 121 1.23 19.38 -5.73
N THR A 122 1.29 20.06 -4.60
CA THR A 122 1.42 21.53 -4.53
C THR A 122 2.74 22.07 -5.10
N LEU A 123 3.74 21.20 -5.27
CA LEU A 123 5.04 21.52 -5.85
C LEU A 123 5.15 21.12 -7.34
N GLY A 124 4.04 20.65 -7.94
CA GLY A 124 4.02 20.20 -9.34
C GLY A 124 4.52 18.77 -9.59
N ASN A 125 4.88 18.01 -8.56
CA ASN A 125 5.35 16.64 -8.75
C ASN A 125 4.18 15.70 -9.11
N ILE A 126 4.42 14.82 -10.08
CA ILE A 126 3.41 13.88 -10.59
C ILE A 126 3.22 12.72 -9.61
N ARG A 127 1.99 12.54 -9.12
CA ARG A 127 1.61 11.38 -8.33
C ARG A 127 1.31 10.17 -9.20
N ASN A 128 1.71 9.01 -8.72
CA ASN A 128 1.49 7.71 -9.34
C ASN A 128 1.50 6.61 -8.25
N ALA A 129 1.49 5.33 -8.64
CA ALA A 129 1.47 4.23 -7.67
C ALA A 129 2.66 4.19 -6.69
N ARG A 130 3.83 4.78 -7.04
CA ARG A 130 4.96 4.89 -6.10
C ARG A 130 4.65 5.80 -4.93
N SER A 131 3.73 6.76 -5.11
CA SER A 131 3.32 7.69 -4.05
C SER A 131 2.68 7.00 -2.85
N PHE A 132 2.06 5.81 -3.03
CA PHE A 132 1.49 5.04 -1.92
C PHE A 132 2.56 4.59 -0.93
N ARG A 133 3.72 4.17 -1.42
CA ARG A 133 4.85 3.82 -0.56
C ARG A 133 5.39 5.06 0.18
N SER A 134 5.48 6.20 -0.48
CA SER A 134 5.85 7.46 0.17
C SER A 134 4.85 7.82 1.27
N THR A 135 3.56 7.65 1.01
CA THR A 135 2.49 7.86 2.00
C THR A 135 2.66 6.93 3.21
N TYR A 136 2.90 5.63 2.99
CA TYR A 136 3.19 4.67 4.07
C TYR A 136 4.36 5.14 4.95
N ILE A 137 5.50 5.49 4.31
CA ILE A 137 6.71 5.91 5.03
C ILE A 137 6.42 7.16 5.88
N MET A 138 5.75 8.18 5.30
CA MET A 138 5.40 9.41 6.02
C MET A 138 4.48 9.16 7.20
N PHE A 139 3.45 8.32 7.05
CA PHE A 139 2.57 7.97 8.16
C PHE A 139 3.33 7.22 9.27
N ARG A 140 4.17 6.26 8.91
CA ARG A 140 4.95 5.51 9.91
C ARG A 140 5.93 6.40 10.67
N LEU A 141 6.56 7.37 10.01
CA LEU A 141 7.42 8.37 10.65
C LEU A 141 6.61 9.24 11.63
N ARG A 142 5.46 9.75 11.19
CA ARG A 142 4.55 10.56 12.04
C ARG A 142 4.04 9.80 13.27
N TRP A 143 3.87 8.49 13.15
CA TRP A 143 3.51 7.62 14.28
C TRP A 143 4.72 7.16 15.10
N GLY A 144 5.91 7.79 14.93
CA GLY A 144 7.12 7.53 15.68
C GLY A 144 7.74 6.15 15.46
N THR A 145 7.41 5.50 14.37
CA THR A 145 8.06 4.24 14.04
C THR A 145 9.53 4.48 13.72
N PRO A 146 10.47 3.77 14.37
CA PRO A 146 11.90 3.96 14.13
C PRO A 146 12.26 3.81 12.64
N ILE A 147 13.12 4.71 12.13
CA ILE A 147 13.56 4.73 10.72
C ILE A 147 14.08 3.36 10.28
N LYS A 148 14.87 2.68 11.12
CA LYS A 148 15.39 1.33 10.83
C LYS A 148 14.28 0.31 10.58
N THR A 149 13.21 0.35 11.39
CA THR A 149 12.05 -0.53 11.23
C THR A 149 11.33 -0.29 9.91
N ILE A 150 11.10 1.00 9.57
CA ILE A 150 10.48 1.38 8.29
C ILE A 150 11.35 0.95 7.12
N ALA A 151 12.65 1.20 7.19
CA ALA A 151 13.63 0.86 6.16
C ALA A 151 13.65 -0.65 5.90
N THR A 152 13.72 -1.47 6.95
CA THR A 152 13.69 -2.94 6.86
C THR A 152 12.40 -3.41 6.19
N ASN A 153 11.24 -2.94 6.65
CA ASN A 153 9.94 -3.35 6.08
C ASN A 153 9.83 -2.97 4.60
N CYS A 154 10.25 -1.77 4.26
CA CYS A 154 10.20 -1.26 2.89
C CYS A 154 11.30 -1.84 1.98
N GLY A 155 12.38 -2.44 2.49
CA GLY A 155 13.55 -2.80 1.70
C GLY A 155 14.27 -1.55 1.15
N ASN A 156 14.47 -0.55 2.02
CA ASN A 156 15.28 0.64 1.79
C ASN A 156 16.43 0.69 2.81
N SER A 157 17.44 1.54 2.56
CA SER A 157 18.39 1.90 3.63
C SER A 157 17.79 2.97 4.54
N SER A 158 18.21 3.00 5.81
CA SER A 158 17.82 4.05 6.76
C SER A 158 18.21 5.44 6.25
N HIS A 159 19.36 5.55 5.58
CA HIS A 159 19.83 6.79 4.96
C HIS A 159 18.84 7.35 3.92
N VAL A 160 18.24 6.46 3.10
CA VAL A 160 17.22 6.88 2.11
C VAL A 160 15.97 7.41 2.81
N ILE A 161 15.51 6.75 3.87
CA ILE A 161 14.35 7.21 4.64
C ILE A 161 14.65 8.58 5.28
N ASP A 162 15.79 8.71 5.93
CA ASP A 162 16.21 9.95 6.58
C ASP A 162 16.32 11.11 5.59
N LYS A 163 17.11 10.94 4.53
CA LYS A 163 17.36 11.97 3.53
C LYS A 163 16.12 12.49 2.82
N TYR A 164 15.18 11.60 2.45
CA TYR A 164 14.07 11.95 1.57
C TYR A 164 12.72 12.14 2.29
N TYR A 165 12.57 11.65 3.50
CA TYR A 165 11.28 11.66 4.22
C TYR A 165 11.38 12.32 5.60
N ALA A 166 12.37 12.01 6.43
CA ALA A 166 12.43 12.51 7.80
C ALA A 166 12.53 14.04 7.88
N LYS A 167 13.13 14.68 6.88
CA LYS A 167 13.22 16.16 6.81
C LYS A 167 11.85 16.87 6.73
N TYR A 168 10.77 16.17 6.43
CA TYR A 168 9.40 16.71 6.40
C TYR A 168 8.64 16.44 7.71
N ILE A 169 9.23 15.78 8.68
CA ILE A 169 8.64 15.57 10.00
C ILE A 169 8.97 16.78 10.87
N THR A 170 7.95 17.37 11.44
CA THR A 170 8.04 18.53 12.33
C THR A 170 7.83 18.09 13.78
N PRO A 171 8.28 18.88 14.79
CA PRO A 171 7.96 18.61 16.20
C PRO A 171 6.47 18.44 16.45
N LYS A 172 5.63 19.20 15.74
CA LYS A 172 4.16 19.10 15.82
C LYS A 172 3.64 17.71 15.36
N ASP A 173 4.28 17.10 14.37
CA ASP A 173 3.90 15.75 13.91
C ASP A 173 4.22 14.68 14.96
N LEU A 174 5.06 14.98 15.96
CA LEU A 174 5.52 14.07 17.01
C LEU A 174 5.01 14.46 18.41
N GLU A 175 4.12 15.44 18.51
CA GLU A 175 3.64 16.00 19.79
C GLU A 175 3.06 14.92 20.72
N GLU A 176 2.34 13.93 20.18
CA GLU A 176 1.77 12.84 20.99
C GLU A 176 2.83 11.82 21.50
N GLN A 177 4.09 11.97 21.11
CA GLN A 177 5.18 11.06 21.45
C GLN A 177 6.20 11.72 22.39
N LEU A 178 6.10 13.04 22.59
CA LEU A 178 6.92 13.81 23.53
C LEU A 178 6.28 13.88 24.89
#